data_722bcf48aac95b794ffcdb88d1dab40f
#
_entry.id   722bcf48aac95b794ffcdb88d1dab40f
#
_cell.length_a   1.000
_cell.length_b   1.000
_cell.length_c   1.000
_cell.angle_alpha   90.00
_cell.angle_beta   90.00
_cell.angle_gamma   90.00
#
_symmetry.space_group_name_H-M   'P 1'
#
loop_
_entity.id
_entity.type
_entity.pdbx_description
1 polymer ?
#
loop_
_entity_poly.entity_id
_entity_poly.type
_entity_poly.pdbx_seq_one_letter_code
_entity_poly.pdbx_strand_id
1 'polypeptide(L)' 'MTLDELIKKIFEVDKPYNWREGQFVFNRAEQLFGGIVRTLNVDCFYDNTKINEFIDALYEALRRE' A
#
# COMPACT_ATOMS: atom_id res chain seq x y z
N MET A 1 14.74 1.83 -3.27
CA MET A 1 13.44 2.40 -3.74
C MET A 1 13.11 3.64 -2.93
N THR A 2 12.69 4.71 -3.58
CA THR A 2 12.24 5.91 -2.88
C THR A 2 10.75 5.82 -2.59
N LEU A 3 10.27 6.70 -1.71
CA LEU A 3 8.84 6.77 -1.41
C LEU A 3 8.02 7.09 -2.66
N ASP A 4 8.53 8.00 -3.50
CA ASP A 4 7.85 8.34 -4.76
C ASP A 4 7.75 7.14 -5.69
N GLU A 5 8.80 6.33 -5.75
CA GLU A 5 8.77 5.12 -6.57
C GLU A 5 7.75 4.11 -6.04
N LEU A 6 7.65 3.98 -4.73
CA LEU A 6 6.67 3.10 -4.13
C LEU A 6 5.24 3.55 -4.48
N ILE A 7 4.98 4.85 -4.33
CA ILE A 7 3.66 5.41 -4.66
C ILE A 7 3.35 5.17 -6.13
N LYS A 8 4.31 5.41 -7.02
CA LYS A 8 4.10 5.17 -8.45
C LYS A 8 3.78 3.71 -8.74
N LYS A 9 4.46 2.78 -8.10
CA LYS A 9 4.18 1.36 -8.31
C LYS A 9 2.78 0.96 -7.87
N ILE A 10 2.34 1.49 -6.73
CA ILE A 10 1.01 1.19 -6.22
C ILE A 10 -0.06 1.70 -7.20
N PHE A 11 0.10 2.91 -7.71
CA PHE A 11 -0.89 3.56 -8.56
C PHE A 11 -0.64 3.37 -10.05
N GLU A 12 0.21 2.42 -10.43
CA GLU A 12 0.59 2.17 -11.81
C GLU A 12 -0.57 1.66 -12.68
N VAL A 13 -1.56 1.04 -12.07
CA VAL A 13 -2.73 0.52 -12.76
C VAL A 13 -3.99 1.24 -12.27
N ASP A 14 -5.04 1.21 -13.09
CA ASP A 14 -6.30 1.86 -12.74
C ASP A 14 -7.03 1.11 -11.65
N LYS A 15 -7.60 1.86 -10.72
CA LYS A 15 -8.43 1.31 -9.66
C LYS A 15 -9.79 0.91 -10.24
N PRO A 16 -10.31 -0.29 -9.92
CA PRO A 16 -11.69 -0.61 -10.26
C PRO A 16 -12.62 0.43 -9.63
N TYR A 17 -13.61 0.89 -10.39
CA TYR A 17 -14.41 2.01 -9.92
C TYR A 17 -15.22 1.71 -8.67
N ASN A 18 -15.53 0.44 -8.42
CA ASN A 18 -16.32 0.03 -7.26
C ASN A 18 -15.48 -0.29 -6.02
N TRP A 19 -14.16 -0.12 -6.09
CA TRP A 19 -13.29 -0.32 -4.93
C TRP A 19 -13.05 1.00 -4.22
N ARG A 20 -12.96 0.94 -2.88
CA ARG A 20 -12.47 2.08 -2.11
C ARG A 20 -10.99 2.29 -2.40
N GLU A 21 -10.53 3.52 -2.25
CA GLU A 21 -9.12 3.82 -2.51
C GLU A 21 -8.20 3.04 -1.57
N GLY A 22 -8.54 2.97 -0.29
CA GLY A 22 -7.75 2.19 0.67
C GLY A 22 -7.71 0.72 0.34
N GLN A 23 -8.82 0.16 -0.13
CA GLN A 23 -8.88 -1.21 -0.59
C GLN A 23 -7.93 -1.44 -1.76
N PHE A 24 -7.92 -0.51 -2.72
CA PHE A 24 -7.05 -0.61 -3.88
C PHE A 24 -5.57 -0.55 -3.46
N VAL A 25 -5.21 0.41 -2.62
CA VAL A 25 -3.83 0.57 -2.15
C VAL A 25 -3.36 -0.70 -1.43
N PHE A 26 -4.19 -1.23 -0.53
CA PHE A 26 -3.85 -2.45 0.20
C PHE A 26 -3.65 -3.63 -0.75
N ASN A 27 -4.58 -3.83 -1.68
CA ASN A 27 -4.51 -4.94 -2.61
C ASN A 27 -3.30 -4.83 -3.55
N ARG A 28 -3.00 -3.62 -4.00
CA ARG A 28 -1.81 -3.41 -4.84
C ARG A 28 -0.53 -3.72 -4.06
N ALA A 29 -0.45 -3.24 -2.82
CA ALA A 29 0.72 -3.50 -2.00
C ALA A 29 0.90 -5.00 -1.78
N GLU A 30 -0.17 -5.71 -1.48
CA GLU A 30 -0.10 -7.15 -1.28
C GLU A 30 0.31 -7.88 -2.55
N GLN A 31 -0.21 -7.44 -3.69
CA GLN A 31 0.14 -8.02 -4.99
C GLN A 31 1.63 -7.83 -5.30
N LEU A 32 2.16 -6.65 -4.99
CA LEU A 32 3.54 -6.30 -5.33
C LEU A 32 4.56 -6.86 -4.32
N PHE A 33 4.22 -6.89 -3.04
CA PHE A 33 5.18 -7.18 -1.97
C PHE A 33 4.80 -8.36 -1.08
N GLY A 34 3.61 -8.88 -1.20
CA GLY A 34 3.22 -10.12 -0.55
C GLY A 34 3.28 -10.07 0.97
N GLY A 35 4.01 -11.02 1.53
CA GLY A 35 4.00 -11.26 2.97
C GLY A 35 4.42 -10.10 3.84
N ILE A 36 5.24 -9.18 3.34
CA ILE A 36 5.68 -8.03 4.14
C ILE A 36 4.51 -7.15 4.53
N VAL A 37 3.48 -7.07 3.68
CA VAL A 37 2.29 -6.27 3.96
C VAL A 37 1.56 -6.79 5.19
N ARG A 38 1.57 -8.10 5.37
CA ARG A 38 0.88 -8.74 6.50
C ARG A 38 1.58 -8.53 7.83
N THR A 39 2.82 -8.07 7.82
CA THR A 39 3.56 -7.79 9.05
C THR A 39 3.34 -6.37 9.55
N LEU A 40 2.66 -5.53 8.77
CA LEU A 40 2.45 -4.14 9.14
C LEU A 40 1.36 -4.03 10.21
N ASN A 41 1.52 -3.04 11.10
CA ASN A 41 0.57 -2.80 12.17
C ASN A 41 -0.61 -1.94 11.76
N VAL A 42 -0.62 -1.46 10.52
CA VAL A 42 -1.65 -0.57 10.00
C VAL A 42 -2.24 -1.16 8.73
N ASP A 43 -3.53 -0.93 8.52
CA ASP A 43 -4.29 -1.51 7.43
C ASP A 43 -5.25 -0.43 6.93
N CYS A 44 -5.23 -0.17 5.63
CA CYS A 44 -6.10 0.84 5.02
C CYS A 44 -7.25 0.23 4.21
N PHE A 45 -7.42 -1.10 4.24
CA PHE A 45 -8.40 -1.77 3.40
C PHE A 45 -9.81 -1.23 3.59
N TYR A 46 -10.21 -1.01 4.84
CA TYR A 46 -11.56 -0.54 5.17
C TYR A 46 -11.61 0.95 5.52
N ASP A 47 -10.48 1.65 5.48
CA ASP A 47 -10.40 3.03 5.95
C ASP A 47 -9.44 3.85 5.10
N ASN A 48 -9.99 4.69 4.21
CA ASN A 48 -9.18 5.52 3.33
C ASN A 48 -8.30 6.51 4.09
N THR A 49 -8.66 6.86 5.31
CA THR A 49 -7.86 7.81 6.10
C THR A 49 -6.55 7.21 6.58
N LYS A 50 -6.40 5.90 6.47
CA LYS A 50 -5.17 5.20 6.88
C LYS A 50 -4.18 5.01 5.73
N ILE A 51 -4.49 5.49 4.53
CA ILE A 51 -3.63 5.25 3.36
C ILE A 51 -2.21 5.78 3.59
N ASN A 52 -2.08 7.01 4.07
CA ASN A 52 -0.75 7.59 4.26
C ASN A 52 0.06 6.83 5.32
N GLU A 53 -0.57 6.48 6.43
CA GLU A 53 0.09 5.67 7.46
C GLU A 53 0.52 4.32 6.90
N PHE A 54 -0.34 3.69 6.11
CA PHE A 54 -0.04 2.39 5.53
C PHE A 54 1.15 2.47 4.59
N ILE A 55 1.16 3.46 3.69
CA ILE A 55 2.25 3.63 2.73
C ILE A 55 3.56 3.92 3.46
N ASP A 56 3.53 4.77 4.50
CA ASP A 56 4.72 5.06 5.28
C ASP A 56 5.25 3.81 5.99
N ALA A 57 4.36 3.01 6.58
CA ALA A 57 4.76 1.79 7.26
C ALA A 57 5.35 0.79 6.26
N LEU A 58 4.74 0.66 5.10
CA LEU A 58 5.24 -0.22 4.05
C LEU A 58 6.62 0.23 3.59
N TYR A 59 6.79 1.53 3.36
CA TYR A 59 8.07 2.07 2.92
C TYR A 59 9.18 1.76 3.95
N GLU A 60 8.90 1.99 5.23
CA GLU A 60 9.86 1.70 6.28
C GLU A 60 10.21 0.21 6.33
N ALA A 61 9.22 -0.66 6.20
CA ALA A 61 9.46 -2.10 6.19
C ALA A 61 10.32 -2.52 5.00
N LEU A 62 10.07 -1.94 3.83
CA LEU A 62 10.85 -2.25 2.64
C LEU A 62 12.30 -1.77 2.76
N ARG A 63 12.53 -0.68 3.47
CA ARG A 63 13.88 -0.17 3.68
C ARG A 63 14.74 -1.08 4.55
N ARG A 64 14.10 -1.86 5.40
CA ARG A 64 14.81 -2.78 6.31
C ARG A 64 15.19 -4.11 5.66
N GLU A 65 14.63 -4.38 4.50
CA GLU A 65 14.90 -5.65 3.78
C GLU A 65 16.22 -5.66 2.99
#